data_ebae7b61a4c18cae9398490f498b4678
#
_entry.id   ebae7b61a4c18cae9398490f498b4678
#
_cell.length_a   1.000
_cell.length_b   1.000
_cell.length_c   1.000
_cell.angle_alpha   90.00
_cell.angle_beta   90.00
_cell.angle_gamma   90.00
#
_symmetry.space_group_name_H-M   'P 1'
#
loop_
_entity.id
_entity.type
_entity.pdbx_description
1 polymer ?
#
loop_
_entity_poly.entity_id
_entity_poly.type
_entity_poly.pdbx_seq_one_letter_code
_entity_poly.pdbx_strand_id
1 'polypeptide(L)'
;MIDETLSKERQFHDNWAAAIDVDGIRVADYFEACTAPENRFILQQLGDIRGKRLLDLGCGAGENSVYFAQKGANCVAADYSAGMVDVALKLAAANGVNIEGHTANAMALDFADNTFDIVYASNLLHHIPDPKIALKEMHRVLKPGGKACFWDPLKHNPVINVYRRIATEVRTDDEMPLDINIIKVVKSLFSQTTYDTFWLASLWIFLRFYLIEKVDPNQERYWKKIIIEYERLNPTYRRLETIDQSLKKIPLMKRLAWNIAVVATK
;
A
#
# COMPACT_ATOMS: atom_id res chain seq x y z
N MET A 1 13.47 -20.45 -7.77
CA MET A 1 13.67 -19.01 -7.49
C MET A 1 12.35 -18.28 -7.29
N ILE A 2 11.49 -18.04 -8.33
CA ILE A 2 10.22 -17.29 -8.13
C ILE A 2 9.30 -18.00 -7.11
N ASP A 3 9.08 -19.30 -7.25
CA ASP A 3 8.25 -20.08 -6.32
C ASP A 3 8.83 -20.10 -4.90
N GLU A 4 10.13 -20.07 -4.74
CA GLU A 4 10.80 -20.05 -3.44
C GLU A 4 10.62 -18.70 -2.75
N THR A 5 10.76 -17.57 -3.48
CA THR A 5 10.50 -16.22 -2.97
C THR A 5 9.05 -16.09 -2.53
N LEU A 6 8.10 -16.51 -3.36
CA LEU A 6 6.68 -16.47 -3.02
C LEU A 6 6.34 -17.36 -1.82
N SER A 7 7.00 -18.53 -1.68
CA SER A 7 6.80 -19.40 -0.52
C SER A 7 7.29 -18.78 0.79
N LYS A 8 8.45 -18.10 0.76
CA LYS A 8 8.99 -17.37 1.92
C LYS A 8 8.09 -16.20 2.32
N GLU A 9 7.64 -15.42 1.35
CA GLU A 9 6.70 -14.33 1.58
C GLU A 9 5.40 -14.84 2.21
N ARG A 10 4.81 -15.90 1.67
CA ARG A 10 3.61 -16.51 2.25
C ARG A 10 3.84 -16.97 3.69
N GLN A 11 4.93 -17.68 3.96
CA GLN A 11 5.24 -18.16 5.31
C GLN A 11 5.43 -17.00 6.30
N PHE A 12 6.11 -15.94 5.88
CA PHE A 12 6.28 -14.74 6.69
C PHE A 12 4.93 -14.10 7.05
N HIS A 13 4.04 -13.95 6.06
CA HIS A 13 2.72 -13.38 6.27
C HIS A 13 1.78 -14.30 7.08
N ASP A 14 1.83 -15.61 6.88
CA ASP A 14 1.07 -16.57 7.70
C ASP A 14 1.50 -16.52 9.19
N ASN A 15 2.81 -16.42 9.45
CA ASN A 15 3.33 -16.26 10.80
C ASN A 15 2.91 -14.92 11.41
N TRP A 16 2.93 -13.86 10.62
CA TRP A 16 2.51 -12.54 11.07
C TRP A 16 1.00 -12.50 11.35
N ALA A 17 0.17 -13.11 10.50
CA ALA A 17 -1.28 -13.19 10.68
C ALA A 17 -1.66 -13.79 12.04
N ALA A 18 -0.93 -14.81 12.49
CA ALA A 18 -1.18 -15.48 13.79
C ALA A 18 -0.97 -14.55 15.01
N ALA A 19 -0.22 -13.45 14.85
CA ALA A 19 0.09 -12.49 15.91
C ALA A 19 -0.75 -11.21 15.85
N ILE A 20 -1.65 -11.06 14.87
CA ILE A 20 -2.46 -9.85 14.70
C ILE A 20 -3.67 -9.88 15.64
N ASP A 21 -3.76 -8.87 16.50
CA ASP A 21 -4.97 -8.53 17.24
C ASP A 21 -5.80 -7.51 16.44
N VAL A 22 -6.98 -7.93 15.96
CA VAL A 22 -7.86 -7.09 15.13
C VAL A 22 -8.55 -5.99 15.93
N ASP A 23 -8.76 -6.18 17.23
CA ASP A 23 -9.48 -5.21 18.07
C ASP A 23 -8.72 -3.90 18.25
N GLY A 24 -7.37 -3.94 18.09
CA GLY A 24 -6.50 -2.76 18.14
C GLY A 24 -6.37 -1.98 16.83
N ILE A 25 -6.96 -2.45 15.73
CA ILE A 25 -6.77 -1.84 14.41
C ILE A 25 -7.75 -0.67 14.20
N ARG A 26 -7.22 0.54 14.09
CA ARG A 26 -7.97 1.76 13.78
C ARG A 26 -8.01 1.97 12.27
N VAL A 27 -8.97 1.35 11.60
CA VAL A 27 -9.09 1.29 10.12
C VAL A 27 -9.05 2.68 9.48
N ALA A 28 -9.77 3.66 10.03
CA ALA A 28 -9.84 5.01 9.48
C ALA A 28 -8.47 5.71 9.42
N ASP A 29 -7.58 5.45 10.37
CA ASP A 29 -6.28 6.13 10.46
C ASP A 29 -5.40 5.85 9.24
N TYR A 30 -5.50 4.68 8.62
CA TYR A 30 -4.75 4.33 7.42
C TYR A 30 -5.10 5.20 6.20
N PHE A 31 -6.27 5.85 6.22
CA PHE A 31 -6.74 6.72 5.14
C PHE A 31 -6.85 8.19 5.53
N GLU A 32 -7.27 8.45 6.76
CA GLU A 32 -7.66 9.79 7.22
C GLU A 32 -6.53 10.50 7.97
N ALA A 33 -5.52 9.77 8.47
CA ALA A 33 -4.35 10.36 9.10
C ALA A 33 -3.65 11.34 8.15
N CYS A 34 -3.14 12.44 8.70
CA CYS A 34 -2.35 13.39 7.92
C CYS A 34 -1.10 12.75 7.33
N THR A 35 -0.60 11.71 7.96
CA THR A 35 0.58 10.92 7.57
C THR A 35 0.28 9.77 6.60
N ALA A 36 -0.92 9.73 6.02
CA ALA A 36 -1.31 8.81 4.94
C ALA A 36 -1.57 9.57 3.61
N PRO A 37 -0.60 10.33 3.06
CA PRO A 37 -0.83 11.17 1.89
C PRO A 37 -1.11 10.37 0.61
N GLU A 38 -0.59 9.14 0.50
CA GLU A 38 -0.80 8.23 -0.63
C GLU A 38 -2.27 7.87 -0.75
N ASN A 39 -2.86 7.45 0.36
CA ASN A 39 -4.27 7.05 0.41
C ASN A 39 -5.19 8.25 0.19
N ARG A 40 -4.88 9.42 0.77
CA ARG A 40 -5.64 10.65 0.49
C ARG A 40 -5.60 11.03 -1.00
N PHE A 41 -4.42 10.91 -1.65
CA PHE A 41 -4.30 11.13 -3.09
C PHE A 41 -5.20 10.17 -3.89
N ILE A 42 -5.16 8.87 -3.58
CA ILE A 42 -5.97 7.86 -4.25
C ILE A 42 -7.46 8.14 -4.06
N LEU A 43 -7.92 8.43 -2.83
CA LEU A 43 -9.33 8.74 -2.55
C LEU A 43 -9.83 9.94 -3.35
N GLN A 44 -9.02 10.98 -3.51
CA GLN A 44 -9.37 12.16 -4.33
C GLN A 44 -9.59 11.80 -5.80
N GLN A 45 -8.88 10.79 -6.32
CA GLN A 45 -8.98 10.36 -7.72
C GLN A 45 -10.09 9.30 -7.94
N LEU A 46 -10.48 8.57 -6.91
CA LEU A 46 -11.49 7.51 -7.03
C LEU A 46 -12.91 8.07 -7.24
N GLY A 47 -13.28 9.13 -6.54
CA GLY A 47 -14.63 9.63 -6.52
C GLY A 47 -15.61 8.74 -5.74
N ASP A 48 -16.87 8.66 -6.18
CA ASP A 48 -17.90 7.83 -5.51
C ASP A 48 -17.66 6.34 -5.80
N ILE A 49 -17.48 5.57 -4.73
CA ILE A 49 -17.21 4.13 -4.79
C ILE A 49 -18.40 3.28 -4.32
N ARG A 50 -19.51 3.88 -3.93
CA ARG A 50 -20.69 3.17 -3.44
C ARG A 50 -21.25 2.21 -4.50
N GLY A 51 -21.45 0.95 -4.08
CA GLY A 51 -21.90 -0.13 -4.96
C GLY A 51 -20.86 -0.62 -5.99
N LYS A 52 -19.67 -0.03 -6.04
CA LYS A 52 -18.57 -0.50 -6.92
C LYS A 52 -18.00 -1.82 -6.41
N ARG A 53 -17.70 -2.74 -7.31
CA ARG A 53 -16.97 -3.96 -6.99
C ARG A 53 -15.47 -3.65 -6.95
N LEU A 54 -14.87 -3.77 -5.76
CA LEU A 54 -13.49 -3.41 -5.51
C LEU A 54 -12.69 -4.64 -5.10
N LEU A 55 -11.56 -4.88 -5.79
CA LEU A 55 -10.55 -5.85 -5.36
C LEU A 55 -9.46 -5.11 -4.57
N ASP A 56 -9.26 -5.50 -3.32
CA ASP A 56 -8.09 -5.14 -2.50
C ASP A 56 -7.07 -6.25 -2.64
N LEU A 57 -6.05 -6.03 -3.47
CA LEU A 57 -5.04 -7.00 -3.86
C LEU A 57 -3.81 -6.86 -2.97
N GLY A 58 -3.44 -7.95 -2.27
CA GLY A 58 -2.48 -7.91 -1.18
C GLY A 58 -3.09 -7.23 0.04
N CYS A 59 -4.27 -7.72 0.47
CA CYS A 59 -5.08 -7.05 1.48
C CYS A 59 -4.46 -7.03 2.88
N GLY A 60 -3.46 -7.87 3.15
CA GLY A 60 -2.87 -8.00 4.48
C GLY A 60 -3.94 -8.23 5.55
N ALA A 61 -3.89 -7.45 6.64
CA ALA A 61 -4.87 -7.55 7.72
C ALA A 61 -6.26 -7.00 7.37
N GLY A 62 -6.47 -6.42 6.16
CA GLY A 62 -7.77 -6.02 5.64
C GLY A 62 -8.17 -4.59 5.95
N GLU A 63 -7.29 -3.73 6.46
CA GLU A 63 -7.60 -2.35 6.79
C GLU A 63 -8.21 -1.60 5.60
N ASN A 64 -7.67 -1.81 4.40
CA ASN A 64 -8.16 -1.16 3.18
C ASN A 64 -9.53 -1.72 2.77
N SER A 65 -9.69 -3.05 2.76
CA SER A 65 -10.95 -3.72 2.43
C SER A 65 -12.09 -3.24 3.32
N VAL A 66 -11.83 -3.16 4.63
CA VAL A 66 -12.83 -2.70 5.63
C VAL A 66 -13.15 -1.24 5.43
N TYR A 67 -12.15 -0.37 5.22
CA TYR A 67 -12.39 1.05 4.97
C TYR A 67 -13.27 1.28 3.74
N PHE A 68 -12.95 0.63 2.62
CA PHE A 68 -13.74 0.77 1.39
C PHE A 68 -15.16 0.19 1.54
N ALA A 69 -15.30 -0.93 2.28
CA ALA A 69 -16.62 -1.49 2.58
C ALA A 69 -17.46 -0.55 3.45
N GLN A 70 -16.88 0.12 4.45
CA GLN A 70 -17.54 1.17 5.25
C GLN A 70 -17.97 2.38 4.39
N LYS A 71 -17.26 2.64 3.27
CA LYS A 71 -17.65 3.69 2.29
C LYS A 71 -18.63 3.18 1.23
N GLY A 72 -19.13 1.93 1.37
CA GLY A 72 -20.19 1.36 0.55
C GLY A 72 -19.76 0.62 -0.70
N ALA A 73 -18.47 0.29 -0.86
CA ALA A 73 -18.00 -0.59 -1.92
C ALA A 73 -18.29 -2.07 -1.59
N ASN A 74 -18.48 -2.89 -2.63
CA ASN A 74 -18.52 -4.35 -2.53
C ASN A 74 -17.09 -4.88 -2.62
N CYS A 75 -16.46 -5.14 -1.48
CA CYS A 75 -15.03 -5.44 -1.40
C CYS A 75 -14.74 -6.94 -1.48
N VAL A 76 -13.72 -7.28 -2.25
CA VAL A 76 -13.06 -8.57 -2.29
C VAL A 76 -11.64 -8.36 -1.77
N ALA A 77 -11.32 -8.96 -0.62
CA ALA A 77 -10.00 -8.98 -0.02
C ALA A 77 -9.22 -10.19 -0.56
N ALA A 78 -8.10 -9.96 -1.23
CA ALA A 78 -7.29 -11.03 -1.79
C ALA A 78 -5.84 -10.91 -1.32
N ASP A 79 -5.29 -12.02 -0.82
CA ASP A 79 -3.89 -12.12 -0.39
C ASP A 79 -3.32 -13.48 -0.75
N TYR A 80 -1.99 -13.58 -0.87
CA TYR A 80 -1.32 -14.86 -1.10
C TYR A 80 -1.28 -15.73 0.16
N SER A 81 -1.38 -15.13 1.36
CA SER A 81 -1.51 -15.77 2.66
C SER A 81 -2.99 -16.00 3.00
N ALA A 82 -3.39 -17.25 3.15
CA ALA A 82 -4.74 -17.58 3.65
C ALA A 82 -4.95 -17.05 5.08
N GLY A 83 -3.91 -17.03 5.91
CA GLY A 83 -3.96 -16.47 7.25
C GLY A 83 -4.30 -14.98 7.25
N MET A 84 -3.74 -14.19 6.31
CA MET A 84 -4.09 -12.77 6.16
C MET A 84 -5.53 -12.58 5.70
N VAL A 85 -6.02 -13.40 4.77
CA VAL A 85 -7.43 -13.36 4.36
C VAL A 85 -8.36 -13.63 5.56
N ASP A 86 -8.03 -14.60 6.41
CA ASP A 86 -8.81 -14.89 7.64
C ASP A 86 -8.80 -13.72 8.62
N VAL A 87 -7.66 -13.03 8.77
CA VAL A 87 -7.55 -11.80 9.59
C VAL A 87 -8.42 -10.69 9.01
N ALA A 88 -8.38 -10.47 7.69
CA ALA A 88 -9.20 -9.45 7.03
C ALA A 88 -10.71 -9.69 7.22
N LEU A 89 -11.16 -10.95 7.14
CA LEU A 89 -12.55 -11.32 7.42
C LEU A 89 -12.94 -11.07 8.88
N LYS A 90 -12.07 -11.39 9.83
CA LYS A 90 -12.27 -11.09 11.26
C LYS A 90 -12.34 -9.58 11.51
N LEU A 91 -11.43 -8.81 10.91
CA LEU A 91 -11.44 -7.34 11.02
C LEU A 91 -12.74 -6.75 10.46
N ALA A 92 -13.22 -7.26 9.31
CA ALA A 92 -14.49 -6.84 8.72
C ALA A 92 -15.68 -7.11 9.64
N ALA A 93 -15.74 -8.32 10.22
CA ALA A 93 -16.78 -8.68 11.18
C ALA A 93 -16.75 -7.80 12.44
N ALA A 94 -15.57 -7.53 12.99
CA ALA A 94 -15.37 -6.62 14.14
C ALA A 94 -15.83 -5.18 13.85
N ASN A 95 -15.74 -4.76 12.58
CA ASN A 95 -16.18 -3.43 12.12
C ASN A 95 -17.60 -3.39 11.56
N GLY A 96 -18.38 -4.50 11.63
CA GLY A 96 -19.77 -4.56 11.21
C GLY A 96 -19.98 -4.45 9.69
N VAL A 97 -18.99 -4.81 8.88
CA VAL A 97 -19.07 -4.85 7.41
C VAL A 97 -18.82 -6.25 6.88
N ASN A 98 -19.32 -6.50 5.66
CA ASN A 98 -19.09 -7.76 4.95
C ASN A 98 -18.12 -7.54 3.79
N ILE A 99 -17.16 -8.44 3.64
CA ILE A 99 -16.24 -8.51 2.50
C ILE A 99 -16.14 -9.97 2.04
N GLU A 100 -15.78 -10.19 0.78
CA GLU A 100 -15.42 -11.51 0.26
C GLU A 100 -13.91 -11.73 0.47
N GLY A 101 -13.49 -12.93 0.91
CA GLY A 101 -12.07 -13.30 1.10
C GLY A 101 -11.60 -14.30 0.05
N HIS A 102 -10.45 -14.08 -0.57
CA HIS A 102 -9.85 -14.98 -1.56
C HIS A 102 -8.34 -15.14 -1.34
N THR A 103 -7.85 -16.38 -1.32
CA THR A 103 -6.40 -16.61 -1.43
C THR A 103 -6.01 -16.54 -2.90
N ALA A 104 -5.17 -15.59 -3.29
CA ALA A 104 -4.85 -15.32 -4.69
C ALA A 104 -3.38 -14.94 -4.91
N ASN A 105 -2.84 -15.36 -6.04
CA ASN A 105 -1.54 -14.92 -6.53
C ASN A 105 -1.74 -13.68 -7.43
N ALA A 106 -1.16 -12.55 -7.06
CA ALA A 106 -1.27 -11.30 -7.82
C ALA A 106 -0.71 -11.39 -9.25
N MET A 107 0.14 -12.38 -9.54
CA MET A 107 0.68 -12.62 -10.88
C MET A 107 -0.17 -13.59 -11.74
N ALA A 108 -1.21 -14.21 -11.15
CA ALA A 108 -2.11 -15.13 -11.83
C ALA A 108 -3.45 -15.17 -11.09
N LEU A 109 -4.27 -14.13 -11.27
CA LEU A 109 -5.54 -13.97 -10.55
C LEU A 109 -6.60 -14.92 -11.09
N ASP A 110 -7.23 -15.70 -10.21
CA ASP A 110 -8.35 -16.57 -10.55
C ASP A 110 -9.68 -15.79 -10.53
N PHE A 111 -9.70 -14.68 -11.28
CA PHE A 111 -10.90 -13.90 -11.55
C PHE A 111 -11.08 -13.73 -13.04
N ALA A 112 -12.33 -13.71 -13.50
CA ALA A 112 -12.65 -13.46 -14.90
C ALA A 112 -12.23 -12.04 -15.33
N ASP A 113 -12.01 -11.86 -16.64
CA ASP A 113 -11.78 -10.55 -17.23
C ASP A 113 -12.94 -9.61 -16.94
N ASN A 114 -12.66 -8.32 -16.79
CA ASN A 114 -13.67 -7.27 -16.61
C ASN A 114 -14.63 -7.50 -15.42
N THR A 115 -14.10 -7.96 -14.31
CA THR A 115 -14.87 -8.28 -13.09
C THR A 115 -15.03 -7.08 -12.16
N PHE A 116 -13.99 -6.26 -12.01
CA PHE A 116 -13.91 -5.22 -10.98
C PHE A 116 -14.03 -3.82 -11.57
N ASP A 117 -14.70 -2.93 -10.84
CA ASP A 117 -14.71 -1.49 -11.14
C ASP A 117 -13.43 -0.81 -10.66
N ILE A 118 -12.85 -1.33 -9.56
CA ILE A 118 -11.63 -0.81 -8.94
C ILE A 118 -10.75 -2.00 -8.52
N VAL A 119 -9.44 -1.89 -8.78
CA VAL A 119 -8.41 -2.73 -8.17
C VAL A 119 -7.49 -1.83 -7.37
N TYR A 120 -7.40 -2.07 -6.09
CA TYR A 120 -6.53 -1.34 -5.18
C TYR A 120 -5.41 -2.25 -4.68
N ALA A 121 -4.19 -1.75 -4.61
CA ALA A 121 -3.04 -2.45 -4.04
C ALA A 121 -2.17 -1.49 -3.25
N SER A 122 -1.86 -1.82 -2.01
CA SER A 122 -0.98 -0.99 -1.18
C SER A 122 0.20 -1.80 -0.66
N ASN A 123 1.40 -1.29 -0.81
CA ASN A 123 2.61 -1.97 -0.35
C ASN A 123 2.71 -3.43 -0.85
N LEU A 124 2.30 -3.68 -2.08
CA LEU A 124 2.27 -5.02 -2.65
C LEU A 124 3.34 -5.24 -3.73
N LEU A 125 3.45 -4.31 -4.67
CA LEU A 125 4.21 -4.56 -5.90
C LEU A 125 5.72 -4.75 -5.65
N HIS A 126 6.23 -4.22 -4.56
CA HIS A 126 7.64 -4.39 -4.17
C HIS A 126 7.95 -5.79 -3.57
N HIS A 127 6.94 -6.60 -3.26
CA HIS A 127 7.07 -8.02 -2.88
C HIS A 127 6.97 -8.95 -4.08
N ILE A 128 6.64 -8.43 -5.27
CA ILE A 128 6.41 -9.24 -6.48
C ILE A 128 7.65 -9.24 -7.35
N PRO A 129 8.20 -10.41 -7.72
CA PRO A 129 9.42 -10.51 -8.53
C PRO A 129 9.34 -9.78 -9.87
N ASP A 130 8.19 -9.79 -10.55
CA ASP A 130 7.93 -8.96 -11.73
C ASP A 130 6.60 -8.20 -11.58
N PRO A 131 6.63 -6.96 -11.09
CA PRO A 131 5.42 -6.16 -10.91
C PRO A 131 4.66 -5.87 -12.21
N LYS A 132 5.30 -6.05 -13.40
CA LYS A 132 4.60 -5.88 -14.69
C LYS A 132 3.56 -6.96 -14.91
N ILE A 133 3.78 -8.18 -14.40
CA ILE A 133 2.81 -9.28 -14.52
C ILE A 133 1.58 -8.93 -13.66
N ALA A 134 1.78 -8.50 -12.42
CA ALA A 134 0.67 -8.07 -11.56
C ALA A 134 -0.12 -6.89 -12.17
N LEU A 135 0.56 -5.88 -12.74
CA LEU A 135 -0.09 -4.77 -13.42
C LEU A 135 -0.93 -5.22 -14.63
N LYS A 136 -0.49 -6.24 -15.37
CA LYS A 136 -1.29 -6.84 -16.46
C LYS A 136 -2.51 -7.56 -15.94
N GLU A 137 -2.39 -8.30 -14.84
CA GLU A 137 -3.51 -8.97 -14.19
C GLU A 137 -4.52 -7.95 -13.63
N MET A 138 -4.04 -6.89 -12.94
CA MET A 138 -4.90 -5.79 -12.51
C MET A 138 -5.67 -5.18 -13.70
N HIS A 139 -4.99 -4.96 -14.84
CA HIS A 139 -5.63 -4.46 -16.04
C HIS A 139 -6.66 -5.46 -16.59
N ARG A 140 -6.33 -6.76 -16.64
CA ARG A 140 -7.20 -7.81 -17.19
C ARG A 140 -8.52 -7.88 -16.42
N VAL A 141 -8.47 -7.95 -15.10
CA VAL A 141 -9.66 -8.12 -14.26
C VAL A 141 -10.49 -6.85 -14.09
N LEU A 142 -9.95 -5.67 -14.44
CA LEU A 142 -10.71 -4.42 -14.47
C LEU A 142 -11.70 -4.37 -15.62
N LYS A 143 -12.88 -3.83 -15.39
CA LYS A 143 -13.85 -3.45 -16.41
C LYS A 143 -13.31 -2.31 -17.29
N PRO A 144 -13.78 -2.17 -18.54
CA PRO A 144 -13.50 -0.95 -19.32
C PRO A 144 -13.92 0.31 -18.54
N GLY A 145 -13.02 1.29 -18.45
CA GLY A 145 -13.19 2.49 -17.64
C GLY A 145 -12.97 2.29 -16.13
N GLY A 146 -12.67 1.06 -15.69
CA GLY A 146 -12.29 0.78 -14.30
C GLY A 146 -10.93 1.34 -13.91
N LYS A 147 -10.68 1.50 -12.62
CA LYS A 147 -9.46 2.13 -12.09
C LYS A 147 -8.56 1.15 -11.35
N ALA A 148 -7.28 1.10 -11.74
CA ALA A 148 -6.20 0.52 -10.94
C ALA A 148 -5.60 1.60 -10.06
N CYS A 149 -5.51 1.35 -8.76
CA CYS A 149 -4.93 2.26 -7.78
C CYS A 149 -3.88 1.50 -6.99
N PHE A 150 -2.67 2.04 -6.89
CA PHE A 150 -1.66 1.43 -6.03
C PHE A 150 -0.71 2.48 -5.47
N TRP A 151 -0.06 2.13 -4.35
CA TRP A 151 1.08 2.87 -3.86
C TRP A 151 2.13 1.93 -3.28
N ASP A 152 3.39 2.26 -3.51
CA ASP A 152 4.53 1.43 -3.16
C ASP A 152 5.77 2.27 -2.88
N PRO A 153 6.76 1.74 -2.13
CA PRO A 153 8.01 2.41 -1.87
C PRO A 153 8.91 2.46 -3.12
N LEU A 154 9.61 3.58 -3.27
CA LEU A 154 10.63 3.80 -4.30
C LEU A 154 12.04 3.44 -3.79
N LYS A 155 12.90 3.02 -4.72
CA LYS A 155 14.24 2.47 -4.41
C LYS A 155 15.34 3.51 -4.15
N HIS A 156 15.15 4.77 -4.55
CA HIS A 156 16.25 5.73 -4.59
C HIS A 156 16.36 6.67 -3.38
N ASN A 157 15.44 6.57 -2.42
CA ASN A 157 15.49 7.41 -1.22
C ASN A 157 16.63 6.97 -0.28
N PRO A 158 17.60 7.86 0.05
CA PRO A 158 18.74 7.48 0.88
C PRO A 158 18.34 7.19 2.34
N VAL A 159 17.40 7.95 2.92
CA VAL A 159 16.96 7.77 4.31
C VAL A 159 16.29 6.40 4.47
N ILE A 160 15.37 6.06 3.57
CA ILE A 160 14.69 4.76 3.59
C ILE A 160 15.66 3.62 3.31
N ASN A 161 16.67 3.81 2.46
CA ASN A 161 17.66 2.76 2.22
C ASN A 161 18.54 2.51 3.45
N VAL A 162 18.82 3.53 4.27
CA VAL A 162 19.45 3.33 5.58
C VAL A 162 18.51 2.60 6.53
N TYR A 163 17.25 3.06 6.66
CA TYR A 163 16.23 2.39 7.47
C TYR A 163 16.09 0.90 7.11
N ARG A 164 16.02 0.57 5.82
CA ARG A 164 15.93 -0.82 5.34
C ARG A 164 17.13 -1.69 5.78
N ARG A 165 18.32 -1.12 5.88
CA ARG A 165 19.54 -1.84 6.31
C ARG A 165 19.57 -2.10 7.80
N ILE A 166 18.91 -1.30 8.62
CA ILE A 166 18.91 -1.43 10.08
C ILE A 166 17.66 -2.12 10.62
N ALA A 167 16.54 -2.10 9.90
CA ALA A 167 15.25 -2.69 10.27
C ALA A 167 15.10 -4.09 9.65
N THR A 168 16.00 -5.02 9.96
CA THR A 168 16.08 -6.34 9.31
C THR A 168 15.08 -7.36 9.86
N GLU A 169 14.66 -7.21 11.12
CA GLU A 169 13.77 -8.19 11.76
C GLU A 169 12.28 -7.98 11.40
N VAL A 170 11.94 -6.82 10.85
CA VAL A 170 10.55 -6.44 10.54
C VAL A 170 10.23 -6.49 9.05
N ARG A 171 11.11 -7.07 8.24
CA ARG A 171 11.05 -7.10 6.77
C ARG A 171 11.55 -8.41 6.21
N THR A 172 11.14 -8.75 4.98
CA THR A 172 11.76 -9.83 4.19
C THR A 172 12.95 -9.30 3.40
N ASP A 173 13.96 -10.14 3.19
CA ASP A 173 15.19 -9.77 2.44
C ASP A 173 14.91 -9.61 0.93
N ASP A 174 13.81 -10.19 0.44
CA ASP A 174 13.45 -10.26 -0.97
C ASP A 174 12.65 -9.05 -1.48
N GLU A 175 12.36 -8.05 -0.63
CA GLU A 175 11.66 -6.83 -1.03
C GLU A 175 12.44 -6.03 -2.09
N MET A 176 11.78 -5.73 -3.21
CA MET A 176 12.34 -4.96 -4.32
C MET A 176 11.57 -3.65 -4.55
N PRO A 177 11.95 -2.55 -3.88
CA PRO A 177 11.28 -1.27 -4.06
C PRO A 177 11.25 -0.82 -5.53
N LEU A 178 10.15 -0.18 -5.93
CA LEU A 178 9.90 0.16 -7.32
C LEU A 178 10.88 1.23 -7.85
N ASP A 179 11.20 1.13 -9.13
CA ASP A 179 11.77 2.25 -9.87
C ASP A 179 10.63 3.17 -10.34
N ILE A 180 10.83 4.49 -10.31
CA ILE A 180 9.84 5.45 -10.82
C ILE A 180 9.51 5.23 -12.31
N ASN A 181 10.38 4.55 -13.06
CA ASN A 181 10.11 4.15 -14.43
C ASN A 181 8.94 3.16 -14.57
N ILE A 182 8.44 2.58 -13.48
CA ILE A 182 7.20 1.78 -13.48
C ILE A 182 6.04 2.55 -14.14
N ILE A 183 6.04 3.89 -14.05
CA ILE A 183 5.05 4.76 -14.70
C ILE A 183 5.02 4.57 -16.22
N LYS A 184 6.15 4.25 -16.85
CA LYS A 184 6.18 3.96 -18.30
C LYS A 184 5.40 2.69 -18.62
N VAL A 185 5.51 1.68 -17.75
CA VAL A 185 4.76 0.42 -17.88
C VAL A 185 3.28 0.67 -17.68
N VAL A 186 2.90 1.42 -16.62
CA VAL A 186 1.50 1.78 -16.38
C VAL A 186 0.92 2.51 -17.58
N LYS A 187 1.60 3.53 -18.11
CA LYS A 187 1.15 4.31 -19.28
C LYS A 187 1.07 3.49 -20.58
N SER A 188 1.78 2.36 -20.68
CA SER A 188 1.66 1.46 -21.84
C SER A 188 0.49 0.49 -21.74
N LEU A 189 -0.05 0.28 -20.54
CA LEU A 189 -1.17 -0.64 -20.28
C LEU A 189 -2.50 0.10 -20.15
N PHE A 190 -2.50 1.31 -19.58
CA PHE A 190 -3.70 2.05 -19.18
C PHE A 190 -3.88 3.30 -20.04
N SER A 191 -5.14 3.65 -20.31
CA SER A 191 -5.51 4.79 -21.18
C SER A 191 -5.19 6.13 -20.54
N GLN A 192 -5.35 6.25 -19.21
CA GLN A 192 -5.05 7.45 -18.44
C GLN A 192 -4.25 7.07 -17.19
N THR A 193 -3.30 7.91 -16.79
CA THR A 193 -2.47 7.67 -15.61
C THR A 193 -2.19 8.98 -14.90
N THR A 194 -2.60 9.06 -13.64
CA THR A 194 -2.27 10.13 -12.70
C THR A 194 -1.40 9.54 -11.59
N TYR A 195 -0.36 10.24 -11.18
CA TYR A 195 0.51 9.80 -10.08
C TYR A 195 1.11 10.97 -9.34
N ASP A 196 1.45 10.75 -8.08
CA ASP A 196 2.27 11.67 -7.29
C ASP A 196 3.24 10.89 -6.40
N THR A 197 4.21 11.60 -5.84
CA THR A 197 5.23 11.01 -4.96
C THR A 197 5.21 11.71 -3.61
N PHE A 198 5.56 10.97 -2.54
CA PHE A 198 5.37 11.39 -1.16
C PHE A 198 6.60 11.11 -0.32
N TRP A 199 6.75 11.86 0.78
CA TRP A 199 7.79 11.68 1.76
C TRP A 199 9.19 12.00 1.24
N LEU A 200 9.49 13.30 1.16
CA LEU A 200 10.82 13.84 0.92
C LEU A 200 11.40 14.41 2.22
N ALA A 201 11.17 15.69 2.50
CA ALA A 201 11.57 16.32 3.75
C ALA A 201 10.79 15.77 4.95
N SER A 202 9.54 15.31 4.77
CA SER A 202 8.72 14.69 5.79
C SER A 202 9.32 13.40 6.36
N LEU A 203 10.25 12.74 5.66
CA LEU A 203 11.07 11.64 6.21
C LEU A 203 11.97 12.05 7.38
N TRP A 204 12.12 13.36 7.65
CA TRP A 204 12.72 13.83 8.89
C TRP A 204 12.06 13.19 10.14
N ILE A 205 10.79 12.82 10.07
CA ILE A 205 10.08 12.12 11.16
C ILE A 205 10.74 10.78 11.48
N PHE A 206 11.19 10.02 10.48
CA PHE A 206 11.91 8.76 10.69
C PHE A 206 13.28 8.99 11.34
N LEU A 207 14.00 10.02 10.88
CA LEU A 207 15.27 10.43 11.51
C LEU A 207 15.06 10.89 12.94
N ARG A 208 13.97 11.60 13.24
CA ARG A 208 13.59 11.99 14.60
C ARG A 208 13.34 10.77 15.47
N PHE A 209 12.57 9.78 15.02
CA PHE A 209 12.36 8.53 15.76
C PHE A 209 13.70 7.87 16.12
N TYR A 210 14.58 7.74 15.15
CA TYR A 210 15.86 7.06 15.34
C TYR A 210 16.87 7.87 16.17
N LEU A 211 17.11 9.14 15.81
CA LEU A 211 18.19 9.95 16.39
C LEU A 211 17.80 10.61 17.70
N ILE A 212 16.56 11.06 17.86
CA ILE A 212 16.10 11.85 19.00
C ILE A 212 15.32 10.99 19.98
N GLU A 213 14.32 10.25 19.51
CA GLU A 213 13.43 9.44 20.36
C GLU A 213 14.03 8.06 20.66
N LYS A 214 15.13 7.68 20.00
CA LYS A 214 15.86 6.41 20.20
C LYS A 214 14.96 5.16 20.06
N VAL A 215 13.97 5.24 19.16
CA VAL A 215 13.09 4.11 18.84
C VAL A 215 13.89 3.08 18.04
N ASP A 216 13.89 1.82 18.49
CA ASP A 216 14.53 0.73 17.77
C ASP A 216 13.66 0.32 16.56
N PRO A 217 14.19 0.43 15.30
CA PRO A 217 13.43 0.09 14.11
C PRO A 217 13.09 -1.40 13.96
N ASN A 218 13.74 -2.29 14.72
CA ASN A 218 13.42 -3.72 14.77
C ASN A 218 12.29 -4.04 15.76
N GLN A 219 12.04 -3.19 16.74
CA GLN A 219 10.95 -3.34 17.69
C GLN A 219 9.69 -2.62 17.24
N GLU A 220 9.83 -1.44 16.62
CA GLU A 220 8.70 -0.65 16.15
C GLU A 220 8.82 -0.34 14.65
N ARG A 221 7.82 -0.73 13.88
CA ARG A 221 7.72 -0.41 12.45
C ARG A 221 7.38 1.07 12.28
N TYR A 222 8.31 1.90 11.84
CA TYR A 222 8.12 3.35 11.70
C TYR A 222 6.95 3.73 10.79
N TRP A 223 6.71 2.94 9.73
CA TRP A 223 5.58 3.15 8.84
C TRP A 223 4.21 2.89 9.50
N LYS A 224 4.12 2.01 10.52
CA LYS A 224 2.93 1.90 11.38
C LYS A 224 2.88 3.01 12.41
N LYS A 225 4.00 3.33 13.03
CA LYS A 225 4.10 4.36 14.06
C LYS A 225 3.64 5.73 13.56
N ILE A 226 3.95 6.12 12.31
CA ILE A 226 3.48 7.40 11.74
C ILE A 226 1.96 7.46 11.57
N ILE A 227 1.30 6.30 11.38
CA ILE A 227 -0.16 6.22 11.31
C ILE A 227 -0.77 6.28 12.71
N ILE A 228 -0.24 5.50 13.67
CA ILE A 228 -0.77 5.43 15.05
C ILE A 228 -0.63 6.78 15.77
N GLU A 229 0.50 7.45 15.59
CA GLU A 229 0.84 8.71 16.26
C GLU A 229 0.54 9.96 15.44
N TYR A 230 -0.30 9.87 14.41
CA TYR A 230 -0.52 10.95 13.46
C TYR A 230 -0.97 12.26 14.11
N GLU A 231 -1.74 12.21 15.18
CA GLU A 231 -2.20 13.40 15.92
C GLU A 231 -1.01 14.17 16.52
N ARG A 232 -0.10 13.45 17.19
CA ARG A 232 1.15 14.02 17.74
C ARG A 232 2.06 14.59 16.66
N LEU A 233 2.11 13.92 15.52
CA LEU A 233 2.99 14.27 14.41
C LEU A 233 2.42 15.38 13.52
N ASN A 234 1.12 15.63 13.57
CA ASN A 234 0.41 16.52 12.64
C ASN A 234 1.06 17.92 12.48
N PRO A 235 1.40 18.67 13.54
CA PRO A 235 2.00 19.99 13.37
C PRO A 235 3.33 19.95 12.62
N THR A 236 4.17 18.95 12.91
CA THR A 236 5.46 18.77 12.25
C THR A 236 5.28 18.28 10.82
N TYR A 237 4.43 17.28 10.63
CA TYR A 237 4.18 16.68 9.32
C TYR A 237 3.64 17.74 8.32
N ARG A 238 2.65 18.55 8.70
CA ARG A 238 2.07 19.57 7.82
C ARG A 238 3.08 20.60 7.33
N ARG A 239 4.01 21.01 8.20
CA ARG A 239 5.11 21.93 7.81
C ARG A 239 6.04 21.26 6.80
N LEU A 240 6.43 20.02 7.05
CA LEU A 240 7.32 19.25 6.17
C LEU A 240 6.63 18.89 4.84
N GLU A 241 5.33 18.57 4.86
CA GLU A 241 4.52 18.33 3.67
C GLU A 241 4.50 19.57 2.75
N THR A 242 4.44 20.78 3.31
CA THR A 242 4.53 22.02 2.52
C THR A 242 5.89 22.16 1.82
N ILE A 243 6.97 21.75 2.49
CA ILE A 243 8.31 21.69 1.90
C ILE A 243 8.35 20.63 0.79
N ASP A 244 7.77 19.46 1.01
CA ASP A 244 7.67 18.38 0.02
C ASP A 244 6.97 18.84 -1.25
N GLN A 245 5.85 19.59 -1.14
CA GLN A 245 5.15 20.14 -2.30
C GLN A 245 6.02 21.09 -3.13
N SER A 246 6.92 21.82 -2.48
CA SER A 246 7.88 22.70 -3.17
C SER A 246 9.00 21.90 -3.83
N LEU A 247 9.56 20.90 -3.13
CA LEU A 247 10.62 20.04 -3.65
C LEU A 247 10.16 19.19 -4.84
N LYS A 248 8.92 18.70 -4.84
CA LYS A 248 8.35 17.91 -5.95
C LYS A 248 8.27 18.68 -7.30
N LYS A 249 8.38 20.00 -7.30
CA LYS A 249 8.48 20.79 -8.53
C LYS A 249 9.80 20.56 -9.27
N ILE A 250 10.81 20.04 -8.57
CA ILE A 250 12.11 19.69 -9.15
C ILE A 250 12.04 18.23 -9.60
N PRO A 251 12.17 17.91 -10.91
CA PRO A 251 11.94 16.55 -11.43
C PRO A 251 12.79 15.46 -10.77
N LEU A 252 14.05 15.79 -10.43
CA LEU A 252 14.96 14.85 -9.76
C LEU A 252 14.47 14.48 -8.36
N MET A 253 13.83 15.41 -7.63
CA MET A 253 13.34 15.18 -6.28
C MET A 253 12.23 14.12 -6.23
N LYS A 254 11.38 14.02 -7.25
CA LYS A 254 10.36 12.96 -7.33
C LYS A 254 10.95 11.56 -7.26
N ARG A 255 12.17 11.35 -7.78
CA ARG A 255 12.86 10.05 -7.69
C ARG A 255 13.39 9.73 -6.30
N LEU A 256 13.61 10.77 -5.49
CA LEU A 256 14.10 10.66 -4.12
C LEU A 256 12.97 10.60 -3.09
N ALA A 257 11.71 10.62 -3.50
CA ALA A 257 10.59 10.37 -2.59
C ALA A 257 10.63 8.93 -2.06
N TRP A 258 10.01 8.72 -0.90
CA TRP A 258 9.88 7.35 -0.38
C TRP A 258 8.82 6.56 -1.14
N ASN A 259 7.63 7.12 -1.32
CA ASN A 259 6.51 6.42 -1.92
C ASN A 259 6.04 7.08 -3.21
N ILE A 260 5.46 6.26 -4.07
CA ILE A 260 4.70 6.68 -5.24
C ILE A 260 3.27 6.16 -5.12
N ALA A 261 2.27 7.00 -5.40
CA ALA A 261 0.89 6.57 -5.56
C ALA A 261 0.43 6.83 -7.00
N VAL A 262 -0.31 5.88 -7.54
CA VAL A 262 -0.74 5.87 -8.94
C VAL A 262 -2.22 5.53 -9.02
N VAL A 263 -2.94 6.24 -9.88
CA VAL A 263 -4.30 5.90 -10.31
C VAL A 263 -4.31 5.86 -11.83
N ALA A 264 -4.73 4.73 -12.39
CA ALA A 264 -4.74 4.49 -13.82
C ALA A 264 -6.09 3.93 -14.28
N THR A 265 -6.59 4.36 -15.42
CA THR A 265 -7.89 3.94 -15.99
C THR A 265 -7.66 2.98 -17.15
N LYS A 266 -8.39 1.85 -17.15
CA LYS A 266 -8.40 0.88 -18.27
C LYS A 266 -9.09 1.44 -19.52
#